data_3df8303c5a8516451f79986fdd988d34
#
_entry.id   3df8303c5a8516451f79986fdd988d34
#
_cell.length_a   1.000
_cell.length_b   1.000
_cell.length_c   1.000
_cell.angle_alpha   90.00
_cell.angle_beta   90.00
_cell.angle_gamma   90.00
#
_symmetry.space_group_name_H-M   'P 1'
#
loop_
_entity.id
_entity.type
_entity.pdbx_description
1 polymer ?
#
loop_
_entity_poly.entity_id
_entity_poly.type
_entity_poly.pdbx_seq_one_letter_code
_entity_poly.pdbx_strand_id
1 'polypeptide(L)'
;MFRKNRMEYVIKSCSAEDAQDLQNLLNEMSMNGWELYSMHDVGDEETGSQLNCIFMREAKSENNSESDIINISDFKSQMEKMLSPKLTEYEQCLEIQSKIRNQKEKISKIKAEIEGEAPASVSRKKLNDKISASLKEMEDLKAQLNKATSPDLMYSKLHEEKLTIYLSEELLGFVDSDRNNAEEEELIAETVKSRLRLTEEKGYVIPKVVFKDDENLNPCEFSIRIRGIEVFKAEVCPKYLMFYADDIHTDHKIKNSVSGIDTITERKVIWIEKDKTKDFWQKGLTPSEYIAKALEYVAVKYVDDLLDYDDIDKYLEVVEKENEFLIENIVPDLLTYSDIKYLLTSLIKEKVSIKNITYIFEKINDFAEEGSKADILNKIRLSLARQICRNYTNEDGETISAFELSEKTYSDIVLGCDESEDSLIKIDGTLAEKLATKIVKKAKKLGIHSPKLIVPMDYRQIFYTLLSLYINDITVLAQEEIGCLYKIDSLGEV
;
A
#
# COMPACT_ATOMS: atom_id res chain seq x y z
N MET A 1 -20.23 -43.75 20.38
CA MET A 1 -20.87 -42.79 19.44
C MET A 1 -21.27 -41.57 20.25
N PHE A 2 -20.36 -40.61 20.45
CA PHE A 2 -20.65 -39.39 21.21
C PHE A 2 -21.21 -38.37 20.22
N ARG A 3 -22.50 -38.00 20.39
CA ARG A 3 -23.06 -36.83 19.71
C ARG A 3 -22.36 -35.59 20.24
N LYS A 4 -21.57 -34.92 19.43
CA LYS A 4 -21.09 -33.56 19.73
C LYS A 4 -22.31 -32.63 19.75
N ASN A 5 -22.65 -32.09 20.90
CA ASN A 5 -23.65 -31.04 21.00
C ASN A 5 -23.12 -29.84 20.22
N ARG A 6 -23.95 -29.31 19.32
CA ARG A 6 -23.64 -28.12 18.52
C ARG A 6 -23.93 -26.91 19.41
N MET A 7 -22.96 -25.99 19.53
CA MET A 7 -23.11 -24.73 20.28
C MET A 7 -23.34 -23.56 19.31
N GLU A 8 -24.23 -22.68 19.67
CA GLU A 8 -24.50 -21.41 19.00
C GLU A 8 -23.86 -20.28 19.79
N TYR A 9 -23.34 -19.24 19.10
CA TYR A 9 -22.74 -18.05 19.69
C TYR A 9 -23.37 -16.80 19.12
N VAL A 10 -23.48 -15.76 19.94
CA VAL A 10 -23.93 -14.43 19.52
C VAL A 10 -23.11 -13.36 20.24
N ILE A 11 -22.80 -12.28 19.53
CA ILE A 11 -22.09 -11.13 20.10
C ILE A 11 -23.09 -9.99 20.26
N LYS A 12 -23.10 -9.37 21.41
CA LYS A 12 -23.92 -8.18 21.75
C LYS A 12 -23.01 -7.13 22.39
N SER A 13 -23.18 -5.87 21.98
CA SER A 13 -22.44 -4.75 22.54
C SER A 13 -23.33 -3.95 23.50
N CYS A 14 -22.76 -3.47 24.60
CA CYS A 14 -23.41 -2.54 25.51
C CYS A 14 -22.40 -1.47 25.99
N SER A 15 -22.89 -0.35 26.55
CA SER A 15 -22.02 0.66 27.13
C SER A 15 -21.31 0.10 28.38
N ALA A 16 -20.00 0.33 28.48
CA ALA A 16 -19.23 -0.05 29.68
C ALA A 16 -19.47 0.92 30.84
N GLU A 17 -19.96 2.13 30.56
CA GLU A 17 -20.21 3.16 31.58
C GLU A 17 -21.57 3.00 32.26
N ASP A 18 -22.51 2.25 31.69
CA ASP A 18 -23.83 2.01 32.27
C ASP A 18 -23.98 0.57 32.76
N ALA A 19 -23.76 0.37 34.04
CA ALA A 19 -23.94 -0.93 34.68
C ALA A 19 -25.38 -1.48 34.57
N GLN A 20 -26.37 -0.62 34.36
CA GLN A 20 -27.78 -1.01 34.18
C GLN A 20 -28.02 -1.61 32.80
N ASP A 21 -27.37 -1.06 31.77
CA ASP A 21 -27.40 -1.59 30.41
C ASP A 21 -26.79 -2.98 30.30
N LEU A 22 -25.64 -3.18 30.93
CA LEU A 22 -25.01 -4.51 31.00
C LEU A 22 -25.91 -5.50 31.75
N GLN A 23 -26.49 -5.11 32.91
CA GLN A 23 -27.39 -5.96 33.68
C GLN A 23 -28.65 -6.34 32.88
N ASN A 24 -29.22 -5.39 32.16
CA ASN A 24 -30.38 -5.63 31.29
C ASN A 24 -30.04 -6.60 30.15
N LEU A 25 -28.89 -6.42 29.51
CA LEU A 25 -28.40 -7.32 28.45
C LEU A 25 -28.20 -8.75 28.98
N LEU A 26 -27.53 -8.90 30.11
CA LEU A 26 -27.30 -10.22 30.76
C LEU A 26 -28.61 -10.91 31.11
N ASN A 27 -29.59 -10.18 31.65
CA ASN A 27 -30.90 -10.71 31.99
C ASN A 27 -31.68 -11.12 30.75
N GLU A 28 -31.70 -10.30 29.70
CA GLU A 28 -32.36 -10.60 28.42
C GLU A 28 -31.78 -11.87 27.76
N MET A 29 -30.47 -11.96 27.70
CA MET A 29 -29.79 -13.10 27.10
C MET A 29 -29.99 -14.38 27.90
N SER A 30 -29.96 -14.30 29.24
CA SER A 30 -30.24 -15.43 30.12
C SER A 30 -31.68 -15.95 30.01
N MET A 31 -32.67 -15.04 29.88
CA MET A 31 -34.08 -15.42 29.67
C MET A 31 -34.29 -16.16 28.33
N ASN A 32 -33.45 -15.87 27.34
CA ASN A 32 -33.47 -16.53 26.02
C ASN A 32 -32.59 -17.80 25.95
N GLY A 33 -32.06 -18.24 27.11
CA GLY A 33 -31.28 -19.47 27.23
C GLY A 33 -29.84 -19.35 26.73
N TRP A 34 -29.33 -18.13 26.72
CA TRP A 34 -27.93 -17.85 26.40
C TRP A 34 -27.10 -17.69 27.68
N GLU A 35 -25.92 -18.25 27.72
CA GLU A 35 -24.94 -18.09 28.78
C GLU A 35 -23.80 -17.19 28.35
N LEU A 36 -23.33 -16.29 29.23
CA LEU A 36 -22.18 -15.43 28.93
C LEU A 36 -20.92 -16.28 28.87
N TYR A 37 -20.24 -16.23 27.73
CA TYR A 37 -18.96 -16.92 27.49
C TYR A 37 -17.74 -16.04 27.77
N SER A 38 -17.74 -14.79 27.28
CA SER A 38 -16.67 -13.82 27.54
C SER A 38 -17.14 -12.38 27.33
N MET A 39 -16.38 -11.42 27.91
CA MET A 39 -16.56 -9.98 27.71
C MET A 39 -15.23 -9.34 27.36
N HIS A 40 -15.24 -8.39 26.43
CA HIS A 40 -14.08 -7.64 26.00
C HIS A 40 -14.43 -6.16 25.85
N ASP A 41 -13.58 -5.29 26.41
CA ASP A 41 -13.67 -3.84 26.21
C ASP A 41 -13.09 -3.49 24.83
N VAL A 42 -13.87 -2.78 23.99
CA VAL A 42 -13.52 -2.40 22.62
C VAL A 42 -13.72 -0.91 22.38
N GLY A 43 -13.91 -0.10 23.43
CA GLY A 43 -14.06 1.35 23.34
C GLY A 43 -12.74 2.05 23.00
N ASP A 44 -12.83 3.17 22.29
CA ASP A 44 -11.75 4.12 22.06
C ASP A 44 -12.07 5.49 22.70
N GLU A 45 -11.10 6.42 22.71
CA GLU A 45 -11.26 7.74 23.35
C GLU A 45 -12.34 8.63 22.70
N GLU A 46 -12.78 8.32 21.46
CA GLU A 46 -13.80 9.11 20.73
C GLU A 46 -15.21 8.54 20.86
N THR A 47 -15.36 7.21 20.98
CA THR A 47 -16.67 6.52 21.00
C THR A 47 -17.15 6.14 22.39
N GLY A 48 -16.33 6.32 23.43
CA GLY A 48 -16.60 5.88 24.80
C GLY A 48 -16.37 4.37 24.97
N SER A 49 -16.30 3.92 26.22
CA SER A 49 -16.02 2.51 26.53
C SER A 49 -17.22 1.63 26.17
N GLN A 50 -17.03 0.68 25.24
CA GLN A 50 -18.03 -0.32 24.85
C GLN A 50 -17.58 -1.72 25.21
N LEU A 51 -18.49 -2.52 25.79
CA LEU A 51 -18.27 -3.92 26.10
C LEU A 51 -18.92 -4.82 25.05
N ASN A 52 -18.14 -5.67 24.41
CA ASN A 52 -18.64 -6.78 23.59
C ASN A 52 -18.79 -8.03 24.46
N CYS A 53 -20.01 -8.46 24.63
CA CYS A 53 -20.38 -9.68 25.37
C CYS A 53 -20.63 -10.82 24.38
N ILE A 54 -19.91 -11.92 24.52
CA ILE A 54 -20.11 -13.14 23.74
C ILE A 54 -20.95 -14.10 24.56
N PHE A 55 -22.10 -14.52 24.02
CA PHE A 55 -22.98 -15.48 24.66
C PHE A 55 -22.99 -16.80 23.90
N MET A 56 -23.19 -17.90 24.59
CA MET A 56 -23.30 -19.25 24.00
C MET A 56 -24.54 -19.99 24.51
N ARG A 57 -25.05 -20.93 23.72
CA ARG A 57 -26.07 -21.90 24.09
C ARG A 57 -25.97 -23.18 23.29
N GLU A 58 -26.59 -24.26 23.78
CA GLU A 58 -26.78 -25.47 22.97
C GLU A 58 -27.81 -25.25 21.87
N ALA A 59 -27.46 -25.62 20.62
CA ALA A 59 -28.32 -25.47 19.46
C ALA A 59 -29.60 -26.37 19.59
N LYS A 60 -30.77 -25.77 19.53
CA LYS A 60 -32.03 -26.51 19.44
C LYS A 60 -32.18 -27.03 18.01
N SER A 61 -32.43 -28.34 17.88
CA SER A 61 -32.69 -28.98 16.57
C SER A 61 -34.06 -28.57 16.07
N GLU A 62 -34.17 -27.50 15.27
CA GLU A 62 -35.30 -27.26 14.38
C GLU A 62 -34.88 -26.45 13.14
N ASN A 63 -35.44 -26.85 12.00
CA ASN A 63 -35.20 -26.27 10.69
C ASN A 63 -35.59 -24.79 10.61
N ASN A 64 -34.73 -23.94 10.17
CA ASN A 64 -34.86 -22.96 9.08
C ASN A 64 -33.93 -21.74 9.21
N SER A 65 -33.50 -21.29 8.04
CA SER A 65 -32.74 -20.07 7.68
C SER A 65 -31.23 -20.11 7.93
N GLU A 66 -30.54 -20.38 6.84
CA GLU A 66 -29.12 -20.07 6.61
C GLU A 66 -28.90 -18.54 6.65
N SER A 67 -28.64 -17.99 7.79
CA SER A 67 -27.92 -16.75 8.00
C SER A 67 -27.60 -16.64 9.49
N ASP A 68 -26.32 -16.54 9.82
CA ASP A 68 -25.73 -16.24 11.13
C ASP A 68 -25.32 -17.42 12.04
N ILE A 69 -25.02 -18.60 11.50
CA ILE A 69 -24.39 -19.66 12.27
C ILE A 69 -22.90 -19.71 11.96
N ILE A 70 -22.09 -19.08 12.80
CA ILE A 70 -20.64 -19.21 12.73
C ILE A 70 -20.27 -20.62 13.21
N ASN A 71 -19.68 -21.43 12.35
CA ASN A 71 -19.19 -22.76 12.69
C ASN A 71 -18.01 -22.63 13.65
N ILE A 72 -18.00 -23.36 14.79
CA ILE A 72 -16.95 -23.29 15.81
C ILE A 72 -15.56 -23.58 15.25
N SER A 73 -15.46 -24.49 14.26
CA SER A 73 -14.20 -24.77 13.59
C SER A 73 -13.70 -23.58 12.77
N ASP A 74 -14.63 -22.83 12.15
CA ASP A 74 -14.29 -21.65 11.35
C ASP A 74 -14.00 -20.45 12.25
N PHE A 75 -14.75 -20.28 13.34
CA PHE A 75 -14.47 -19.24 14.33
C PHE A 75 -13.14 -19.48 15.05
N LYS A 76 -12.86 -20.73 15.43
CA LYS A 76 -11.57 -21.08 16.03
C LYS A 76 -10.42 -20.92 15.06
N SER A 77 -10.62 -21.29 13.78
CA SER A 77 -9.68 -21.06 12.70
C SER A 77 -9.47 -19.57 12.40
N GLN A 78 -10.55 -18.78 12.42
CA GLN A 78 -10.48 -17.31 12.26
C GLN A 78 -9.84 -16.64 13.47
N MET A 79 -10.16 -17.06 14.70
CA MET A 79 -9.51 -16.58 15.93
C MET A 79 -8.04 -17.00 15.95
N GLU A 80 -7.70 -18.22 15.57
CA GLU A 80 -6.31 -18.66 15.42
C GLU A 80 -5.59 -17.87 14.33
N LYS A 81 -6.25 -17.52 13.21
CA LYS A 81 -5.71 -16.65 12.14
C LYS A 81 -5.60 -15.18 12.60
N MET A 82 -6.53 -14.65 13.39
CA MET A 82 -6.49 -13.28 13.89
C MET A 82 -5.51 -13.09 15.07
N LEU A 83 -5.39 -14.07 15.96
CA LEU A 83 -4.48 -14.03 17.10
C LEU A 83 -3.07 -14.50 16.78
N SER A 84 -2.83 -15.07 15.63
CA SER A 84 -1.57 -15.69 15.31
C SER A 84 -1.12 -15.57 13.86
N PRO A 85 -0.76 -14.36 13.40
CA PRO A 85 0.12 -14.32 12.24
C PRO A 85 1.54 -14.61 12.72
N LYS A 86 1.97 -15.87 12.89
CA LYS A 86 3.36 -16.29 13.15
C LYS A 86 3.71 -16.65 14.61
N LEU A 87 2.92 -17.50 15.23
CA LEU A 87 3.38 -18.31 16.38
C LEU A 87 4.35 -19.45 15.96
N THR A 88 4.71 -19.58 14.68
CA THR A 88 5.68 -20.56 14.18
C THR A 88 7.01 -20.52 14.92
N GLU A 89 7.45 -19.32 15.34
CA GLU A 89 8.71 -19.18 16.08
C GLU A 89 8.53 -19.48 17.58
N TYR A 90 7.38 -19.16 18.15
CA TYR A 90 7.05 -19.61 19.51
C TYR A 90 6.94 -21.13 19.56
N GLU A 91 6.30 -21.76 18.59
CA GLU A 91 6.23 -23.21 18.46
C GLU A 91 7.61 -23.83 18.28
N GLN A 92 8.48 -23.23 17.45
CA GLN A 92 9.87 -23.63 17.32
C GLN A 92 10.64 -23.53 18.64
N CYS A 93 10.45 -22.45 19.41
CA CYS A 93 11.05 -22.31 20.74
C CYS A 93 10.57 -23.42 21.70
N LEU A 94 9.27 -23.72 21.69
CA LEU A 94 8.71 -24.84 22.50
C LEU A 94 9.27 -26.20 22.08
N GLU A 95 9.41 -26.43 20.78
CA GLU A 95 10.00 -27.66 20.25
C GLU A 95 11.47 -27.81 20.66
N ILE A 96 12.27 -26.74 20.55
CA ILE A 96 13.67 -26.72 20.99
C ILE A 96 13.75 -26.97 22.49
N GLN A 97 12.90 -26.33 23.28
CA GLN A 97 12.85 -26.56 24.73
C GLN A 97 12.49 -28.00 25.08
N SER A 98 11.55 -28.62 24.37
CA SER A 98 11.19 -30.02 24.54
C SER A 98 12.37 -30.95 24.21
N LYS A 99 13.10 -30.67 23.10
CA LYS A 99 14.31 -31.40 22.72
C LYS A 99 15.41 -31.30 23.80
N ILE A 100 15.62 -30.11 24.36
CA ILE A 100 16.57 -29.90 25.49
C ILE A 100 16.15 -30.72 26.71
N ARG A 101 14.86 -30.74 27.05
CA ARG A 101 14.33 -31.54 28.18
C ARG A 101 14.60 -33.04 27.94
N ASN A 102 14.28 -33.54 26.76
CA ASN A 102 14.52 -34.96 26.41
C ASN A 102 16.01 -35.31 26.47
N GLN A 103 16.92 -34.45 26.05
CA GLN A 103 18.36 -34.69 26.16
C GLN A 103 18.83 -34.70 27.63
N LYS A 104 18.30 -33.80 28.47
CA LYS A 104 18.58 -33.81 29.93
C LYS A 104 18.16 -35.16 30.56
N GLU A 105 16.97 -35.67 30.23
CA GLU A 105 16.49 -36.96 30.74
C GLU A 105 17.37 -38.15 30.27
N LYS A 106 17.81 -38.15 28.98
CA LYS A 106 18.73 -39.15 28.48
C LYS A 106 20.06 -39.15 29.23
N ILE A 107 20.64 -37.95 29.44
CA ILE A 107 21.88 -37.78 30.20
C ILE A 107 21.70 -38.30 31.63
N SER A 108 20.58 -37.97 32.29
CA SER A 108 20.26 -38.43 33.65
C SER A 108 20.16 -39.96 33.74
N LYS A 109 19.49 -40.62 32.76
CA LYS A 109 19.38 -42.07 32.71
C LYS A 109 20.75 -42.74 32.53
N ILE A 110 21.59 -42.24 31.60
CA ILE A 110 22.94 -42.77 31.38
C ILE A 110 23.83 -42.60 32.62
N LYS A 111 23.69 -41.47 33.37
CA LYS A 111 24.42 -41.25 34.60
C LYS A 111 24.00 -42.26 35.68
N ALA A 112 22.70 -42.53 35.81
CA ALA A 112 22.18 -43.52 36.75
C ALA A 112 22.66 -44.94 36.43
N GLU A 113 22.79 -45.30 35.15
CA GLU A 113 23.37 -46.58 34.71
C GLU A 113 24.85 -46.71 35.13
N ILE A 114 25.61 -45.61 35.08
CA ILE A 114 27.03 -45.60 35.49
C ILE A 114 27.16 -45.74 37.00
N GLU A 115 26.23 -45.21 37.77
CA GLU A 115 26.25 -45.27 39.26
C GLU A 115 25.70 -46.58 39.84
N GLY A 116 24.77 -47.25 39.10
CA GLY A 116 24.06 -48.45 39.58
C GLY A 116 24.78 -49.80 39.43
N GLU A 117 25.69 -49.95 38.49
CA GLU A 117 26.49 -51.16 38.25
C GLU A 117 27.95 -50.78 38.01
N ALA A 118 28.89 -51.60 38.47
CA ALA A 118 30.33 -51.42 38.17
C ALA A 118 30.62 -51.98 36.78
N PRO A 119 30.38 -51.22 35.71
CA PRO A 119 30.56 -51.76 34.34
C PRO A 119 32.03 -51.97 34.01
N ALA A 120 32.34 -52.96 33.21
CA ALA A 120 33.69 -53.20 32.69
C ALA A 120 34.21 -51.90 32.05
N SER A 121 35.52 -51.66 32.13
CA SER A 121 36.15 -50.39 31.72
C SER A 121 35.79 -49.95 30.28
N VAL A 122 35.58 -50.88 29.38
CA VAL A 122 35.17 -50.65 27.98
C VAL A 122 33.74 -50.14 27.88
N SER A 123 32.83 -50.63 28.74
CA SER A 123 31.42 -50.21 28.78
C SER A 123 31.28 -48.80 29.31
N ARG A 124 32.08 -48.45 30.32
CA ARG A 124 32.13 -47.10 30.96
C ARG A 124 32.60 -46.02 29.96
N LYS A 125 33.61 -46.35 29.14
CA LYS A 125 34.08 -45.43 28.09
C LYS A 125 33.01 -45.16 27.03
N LYS A 126 32.28 -46.17 26.56
CA LYS A 126 31.16 -45.98 25.62
C LYS A 126 30.00 -45.18 26.20
N LEU A 127 29.71 -45.28 27.49
CA LEU A 127 28.69 -44.50 28.15
C LEU A 127 29.11 -43.03 28.33
N ASN A 128 30.38 -42.79 28.67
CA ASN A 128 30.93 -41.42 28.71
C ASN A 128 30.94 -40.73 27.34
N ASP A 129 31.26 -41.49 26.28
CA ASP A 129 31.21 -40.95 24.90
C ASP A 129 29.79 -40.57 24.51
N LYS A 130 28.79 -41.36 24.91
CA LYS A 130 27.36 -41.01 24.73
C LYS A 130 26.95 -39.75 25.51
N ILE A 131 27.40 -39.60 26.75
CA ILE A 131 27.16 -38.38 27.55
C ILE A 131 27.77 -37.15 26.85
N SER A 132 29.02 -37.27 26.39
CA SER A 132 29.69 -36.18 25.69
C SER A 132 28.98 -35.78 24.41
N ALA A 133 28.50 -36.74 23.63
CA ALA A 133 27.70 -36.48 22.43
C ALA A 133 26.36 -35.75 22.77
N SER A 134 25.65 -36.26 23.78
CA SER A 134 24.39 -35.64 24.22
C SER A 134 24.57 -34.24 24.86
N LEU A 135 25.68 -34.00 25.53
CA LEU A 135 26.02 -32.67 26.03
C LEU A 135 26.28 -31.68 24.90
N LYS A 136 27.03 -32.08 23.89
CA LYS A 136 27.28 -31.27 22.71
C LYS A 136 25.97 -30.92 21.98
N GLU A 137 25.12 -31.92 21.75
CA GLU A 137 23.79 -31.67 21.14
C GLU A 137 22.94 -30.72 21.98
N MET A 138 22.99 -30.84 23.29
CA MET A 138 22.30 -29.92 24.20
C MET A 138 22.86 -28.48 24.15
N GLU A 139 24.19 -28.32 23.99
CA GLU A 139 24.81 -27.00 23.78
C GLU A 139 24.39 -26.37 22.47
N ASP A 140 24.36 -27.17 21.39
CA ASP A 140 23.88 -26.71 20.07
C ASP A 140 22.39 -26.27 20.14
N LEU A 141 21.53 -27.05 20.82
CA LEU A 141 20.13 -26.69 21.03
C LEU A 141 19.96 -25.43 21.89
N LYS A 142 20.78 -25.23 22.92
CA LYS A 142 20.77 -23.99 23.72
C LYS A 142 21.22 -22.78 22.88
N ALA A 143 22.23 -22.94 22.03
CA ALA A 143 22.65 -21.89 21.11
C ALA A 143 21.55 -21.50 20.12
N GLN A 144 20.83 -22.51 19.58
CA GLN A 144 19.65 -22.28 18.73
C GLN A 144 18.53 -21.56 19.49
N LEU A 145 18.24 -21.96 20.75
CA LEU A 145 17.23 -21.28 21.56
C LEU A 145 17.62 -19.85 21.86
N ASN A 146 18.87 -19.59 22.23
CA ASN A 146 19.38 -18.25 22.47
C ASN A 146 19.26 -17.36 21.22
N LYS A 147 19.55 -17.91 20.03
CA LYS A 147 19.38 -17.19 18.78
C LYS A 147 17.90 -16.90 18.50
N ALA A 148 17.01 -17.88 18.70
CA ALA A 148 15.57 -17.72 18.50
C ALA A 148 14.91 -16.75 19.49
N THR A 149 15.52 -16.55 20.68
CA THR A 149 15.04 -15.60 21.72
C THR A 149 15.84 -14.30 21.75
N SER A 150 16.77 -14.10 20.81
CA SER A 150 17.60 -12.89 20.76
C SER A 150 16.76 -11.64 20.47
N PRO A 151 17.02 -10.53 21.17
CA PRO A 151 16.43 -9.23 20.82
C PRO A 151 16.69 -8.84 19.36
N ASP A 152 17.84 -9.21 18.77
CA ASP A 152 18.18 -8.91 17.38
C ASP A 152 17.18 -9.52 16.40
N LEU A 153 16.70 -10.74 16.69
CA LEU A 153 15.64 -11.37 15.92
C LEU A 153 14.33 -10.58 16.02
N MET A 154 14.01 -10.05 17.21
CA MET A 154 12.81 -9.22 17.40
C MET A 154 12.95 -7.89 16.64
N TYR A 155 14.12 -7.24 16.70
CA TYR A 155 14.39 -6.03 15.91
C TYR A 155 14.32 -6.27 14.40
N SER A 156 14.78 -7.42 13.90
CA SER A 156 14.69 -7.75 12.48
C SER A 156 13.25 -7.87 11.97
N LYS A 157 12.28 -8.10 12.88
CA LYS A 157 10.84 -8.17 12.56
C LYS A 157 10.15 -6.82 12.51
N LEU A 158 10.81 -5.76 12.96
CA LEU A 158 10.29 -4.39 12.83
C LEU A 158 10.40 -3.87 11.39
N HIS A 159 11.04 -4.63 10.50
CA HIS A 159 11.15 -4.27 9.09
C HIS A 159 9.92 -4.77 8.31
N GLU A 160 9.18 -3.84 7.72
CA GLU A 160 8.13 -4.15 6.75
C GLU A 160 8.59 -3.80 5.34
N GLU A 161 8.12 -4.58 4.37
CA GLU A 161 8.38 -4.31 2.95
C GLU A 161 7.74 -2.98 2.55
N LYS A 162 8.54 -2.11 1.89
CA LYS A 162 8.05 -0.78 1.46
C LYS A 162 6.85 -0.89 0.52
N LEU A 163 6.84 -1.90 -0.37
CA LEU A 163 5.85 -2.04 -1.42
C LEU A 163 5.55 -3.52 -1.69
N THR A 164 4.30 -3.91 -1.47
CA THR A 164 3.86 -5.30 -1.62
C THR A 164 2.59 -5.37 -2.46
N ILE A 165 2.53 -6.30 -3.40
CA ILE A 165 1.31 -6.65 -4.14
C ILE A 165 0.79 -7.96 -3.58
N TYR A 166 -0.44 -7.95 -3.09
CA TYR A 166 -1.15 -9.13 -2.63
C TYR A 166 -2.09 -9.61 -3.73
N LEU A 167 -2.09 -10.92 -3.96
CA LEU A 167 -2.84 -11.57 -5.03
C LEU A 167 -3.81 -12.59 -4.43
N SER A 168 -5.01 -12.70 -5.00
CA SER A 168 -5.91 -13.82 -4.73
C SER A 168 -5.35 -15.13 -5.32
N GLU A 169 -5.88 -16.27 -4.88
CA GLU A 169 -5.41 -17.60 -5.32
C GLU A 169 -5.43 -17.76 -6.85
N GLU A 170 -6.44 -17.22 -7.52
CA GLU A 170 -6.61 -17.29 -8.98
C GLU A 170 -5.54 -16.49 -9.75
N LEU A 171 -4.90 -15.52 -9.09
CA LEU A 171 -3.89 -14.67 -9.70
C LEU A 171 -2.45 -15.14 -9.40
N LEU A 172 -2.27 -16.11 -8.50
CA LEU A 172 -0.93 -16.59 -8.16
C LEU A 172 -0.19 -17.20 -9.36
N GLY A 173 -0.91 -17.73 -10.35
CA GLY A 173 -0.31 -18.22 -11.59
C GLY A 173 0.47 -17.15 -12.38
N PHE A 174 0.20 -15.85 -12.18
CA PHE A 174 0.94 -14.76 -12.82
C PHE A 174 2.35 -14.54 -12.25
N VAL A 175 2.68 -15.13 -11.10
CA VAL A 175 3.97 -14.97 -10.40
C VAL A 175 4.66 -16.30 -10.09
N ASP A 176 3.96 -17.44 -10.22
CA ASP A 176 4.47 -18.77 -9.88
C ASP A 176 4.40 -19.70 -11.10
N SER A 177 5.56 -19.94 -11.72
CA SER A 177 5.70 -20.78 -12.91
C SER A 177 5.34 -22.26 -12.68
N ASP A 178 5.44 -22.73 -11.43
CA ASP A 178 5.15 -24.14 -11.11
C ASP A 178 3.64 -24.44 -11.12
N ARG A 179 2.81 -23.42 -11.05
CA ARG A 179 1.33 -23.53 -11.03
C ARG A 179 0.68 -23.48 -12.41
N ASN A 180 1.36 -22.92 -13.43
CA ASN A 180 0.78 -22.75 -14.77
C ASN A 180 1.80 -22.88 -15.90
N ASN A 181 1.30 -23.13 -17.12
CA ASN A 181 2.11 -23.20 -18.35
C ASN A 181 2.80 -21.86 -18.66
N ALA A 182 3.95 -21.91 -19.31
CA ALA A 182 4.93 -20.87 -19.62
C ALA A 182 4.42 -19.50 -20.19
N GLU A 183 3.13 -19.28 -20.32
CA GLU A 183 2.54 -18.03 -20.82
C GLU A 183 2.19 -17.02 -19.69
N GLU A 184 2.34 -17.36 -18.40
CA GLU A 184 1.77 -16.59 -17.28
C GLU A 184 2.79 -15.96 -16.31
N GLU A 185 4.10 -16.10 -16.51
CA GLU A 185 5.15 -15.36 -15.75
C GLU A 185 5.19 -13.84 -16.07
N GLU A 186 4.12 -13.33 -16.65
CA GLU A 186 4.09 -12.02 -17.26
C GLU A 186 4.11 -10.87 -16.23
N LEU A 187 3.58 -11.08 -15.00
CA LEU A 187 3.44 -10.00 -14.04
C LEU A 187 4.78 -9.51 -13.48
N ILE A 188 5.71 -10.42 -13.19
CA ILE A 188 7.04 -10.03 -12.71
C ILE A 188 7.77 -9.23 -13.81
N ALA A 189 7.70 -9.72 -15.06
CA ALA A 189 8.33 -9.05 -16.20
C ALA A 189 7.72 -7.66 -16.46
N GLU A 190 6.38 -7.52 -16.44
CA GLU A 190 5.71 -6.24 -16.60
C GLU A 190 6.00 -5.29 -15.44
N THR A 191 6.11 -5.78 -14.20
CA THR A 191 6.52 -4.97 -13.06
C THR A 191 7.94 -4.42 -13.23
N VAL A 192 8.89 -5.24 -13.66
CA VAL A 192 10.28 -4.80 -13.93
C VAL A 192 10.30 -3.79 -15.06
N LYS A 193 9.57 -4.04 -16.15
CA LYS A 193 9.45 -3.13 -17.29
C LYS A 193 8.88 -1.76 -16.88
N SER A 194 7.84 -1.74 -16.06
CA SER A 194 7.26 -0.51 -15.54
C SER A 194 8.23 0.27 -14.65
N ARG A 195 8.97 -0.41 -13.78
CA ARG A 195 10.01 0.22 -12.94
C ARG A 195 11.11 0.84 -13.80
N LEU A 196 11.62 0.12 -14.81
CA LEU A 196 12.63 0.63 -15.73
C LEU A 196 12.09 1.84 -16.53
N ARG A 197 10.86 1.76 -17.05
CA ARG A 197 10.23 2.85 -17.77
C ARG A 197 10.14 4.13 -16.91
N LEU A 198 9.64 4.05 -15.69
CA LEU A 198 9.57 5.21 -14.79
C LEU A 198 10.95 5.77 -14.47
N THR A 199 11.95 4.93 -14.28
CA THR A 199 13.33 5.39 -14.07
C THR A 199 13.88 6.10 -15.32
N GLU A 200 13.67 5.54 -16.50
CA GLU A 200 14.18 6.10 -17.75
C GLU A 200 13.45 7.38 -18.20
N GLU A 201 12.14 7.46 -18.00
CA GLU A 201 11.32 8.60 -18.41
C GLU A 201 11.26 9.70 -17.36
N LYS A 202 11.13 9.33 -16.10
CA LYS A 202 10.87 10.26 -14.99
C LYS A 202 12.03 10.41 -14.01
N GLY A 203 13.03 9.54 -14.06
CA GLY A 203 14.13 9.53 -13.08
C GLY A 203 13.72 8.97 -11.72
N TYR A 204 12.49 8.47 -11.57
CA TYR A 204 12.01 7.93 -10.31
C TYR A 204 12.26 6.42 -10.22
N VAL A 205 12.99 6.02 -9.20
CA VAL A 205 13.31 4.61 -8.92
C VAL A 205 12.30 4.05 -7.93
N ILE A 206 11.37 3.23 -8.43
CA ILE A 206 10.40 2.53 -7.56
C ILE A 206 11.13 1.48 -6.72
N PRO A 207 10.86 1.36 -5.41
CA PRO A 207 11.44 0.31 -4.56
C PRO A 207 11.15 -1.10 -5.09
N LYS A 208 11.87 -2.10 -4.55
CA LYS A 208 11.59 -3.51 -4.85
C LYS A 208 10.15 -3.84 -4.48
N VAL A 209 9.46 -4.50 -5.41
CA VAL A 209 8.10 -5.01 -5.20
C VAL A 209 8.18 -6.45 -4.71
N VAL A 210 7.43 -6.76 -3.66
CA VAL A 210 7.27 -8.11 -3.13
C VAL A 210 5.86 -8.61 -3.45
N PHE A 211 5.74 -9.84 -3.92
CA PHE A 211 4.45 -10.47 -4.16
C PHE A 211 4.11 -11.42 -3.02
N LYS A 212 2.87 -11.39 -2.56
CA LYS A 212 2.34 -12.26 -1.51
C LYS A 212 0.93 -12.72 -1.86
N ASP A 213 0.54 -13.87 -1.35
CA ASP A 213 -0.85 -14.33 -1.35
C ASP A 213 -1.65 -13.72 -0.20
N ASP A 214 -2.96 -13.53 -0.41
CA ASP A 214 -3.89 -13.13 0.64
C ASP A 214 -5.23 -13.85 0.42
N GLU A 215 -5.52 -14.81 1.28
CA GLU A 215 -6.75 -15.61 1.26
C GLU A 215 -8.03 -14.80 1.53
N ASN A 216 -7.89 -13.56 2.01
CA ASN A 216 -9.04 -12.69 2.29
C ASN A 216 -9.47 -11.85 1.08
N LEU A 217 -8.70 -11.88 -0.01
CA LEU A 217 -9.08 -11.23 -1.26
C LEU A 217 -10.19 -12.02 -1.97
N ASN A 218 -11.10 -11.29 -2.61
CA ASN A 218 -12.08 -11.92 -3.48
C ASN A 218 -11.39 -12.57 -4.70
N PRO A 219 -12.05 -13.55 -5.36
CA PRO A 219 -11.52 -14.14 -6.59
C PRO A 219 -11.13 -13.07 -7.62
N CYS A 220 -9.95 -13.22 -8.23
CA CYS A 220 -9.41 -12.30 -9.22
C CYS A 220 -9.13 -10.86 -8.72
N GLU A 221 -9.11 -10.66 -7.42
CA GLU A 221 -8.78 -9.39 -6.79
C GLU A 221 -7.29 -9.31 -6.44
N PHE A 222 -6.73 -8.11 -6.52
CA PHE A 222 -5.39 -7.81 -6.01
C PHE A 222 -5.41 -6.53 -5.19
N SER A 223 -4.48 -6.42 -4.25
CA SER A 223 -4.26 -5.19 -3.50
C SER A 223 -2.79 -4.80 -3.47
N ILE A 224 -2.54 -3.48 -3.44
CA ILE A 224 -1.19 -2.93 -3.28
C ILE A 224 -1.12 -2.31 -1.89
N ARG A 225 -0.10 -2.71 -1.13
CA ARG A 225 0.13 -2.21 0.23
C ARG A 225 1.48 -1.53 0.33
N ILE A 226 1.49 -0.40 1.03
CA ILE A 226 2.70 0.34 1.38
C ILE A 226 2.90 0.19 2.88
N ARG A 227 4.05 -0.38 3.29
CA ARG A 227 4.36 -0.66 4.71
C ARG A 227 3.20 -1.36 5.44
N GLY A 228 2.60 -2.37 4.80
CA GLY A 228 1.49 -3.14 5.33
C GLY A 228 0.09 -2.51 5.18
N ILE A 229 -0.01 -1.23 4.85
CA ILE A 229 -1.29 -0.50 4.70
C ILE A 229 -1.80 -0.65 3.26
N GLU A 230 -3.05 -1.10 3.10
CA GLU A 230 -3.72 -1.19 1.81
C GLU A 230 -4.02 0.22 1.26
N VAL A 231 -3.44 0.54 0.09
CA VAL A 231 -3.60 1.86 -0.55
C VAL A 231 -4.32 1.78 -1.90
N PHE A 232 -4.41 0.58 -2.45
CA PHE A 232 -5.10 0.33 -3.73
C PHE A 232 -5.63 -1.10 -3.78
N LYS A 233 -6.79 -1.25 -4.38
CA LYS A 233 -7.45 -2.54 -4.55
C LYS A 233 -8.27 -2.53 -5.83
N ALA A 234 -8.18 -3.60 -6.64
CA ALA A 234 -8.96 -3.73 -7.86
C ALA A 234 -9.10 -5.21 -8.28
N GLU A 235 -9.99 -5.44 -9.24
CA GLU A 235 -10.22 -6.75 -9.83
C GLU A 235 -9.68 -6.79 -11.26
N VAL A 236 -9.14 -7.93 -11.68
CA VAL A 236 -8.72 -8.20 -13.04
C VAL A 236 -9.38 -9.50 -13.52
N CYS A 237 -9.61 -9.61 -14.83
CA CYS A 237 -10.18 -10.82 -15.40
C CYS A 237 -9.08 -11.63 -16.10
N PRO A 238 -8.59 -12.76 -15.52
CA PRO A 238 -7.66 -13.65 -16.19
C PRO A 238 -8.20 -14.10 -17.56
N LYS A 239 -7.32 -14.23 -18.56
CA LYS A 239 -7.67 -14.62 -19.95
C LYS A 239 -8.49 -13.58 -20.74
N TYR A 240 -8.73 -12.39 -20.18
CA TYR A 240 -9.42 -11.28 -20.82
C TYR A 240 -8.43 -10.14 -21.08
N LEU A 241 -8.77 -9.27 -22.03
CA LEU A 241 -8.11 -7.98 -22.24
C LEU A 241 -9.04 -6.86 -21.81
N MET A 242 -8.51 -5.86 -21.15
CA MET A 242 -9.23 -4.67 -20.73
C MET A 242 -9.20 -3.59 -21.81
N PHE A 243 -10.33 -3.03 -22.11
CA PHE A 243 -10.49 -1.89 -23.02
C PHE A 243 -11.29 -0.80 -22.33
N TYR A 244 -11.00 0.46 -22.63
CA TYR A 244 -11.87 1.55 -22.23
C TYR A 244 -13.10 1.57 -23.12
N ALA A 245 -14.29 1.69 -22.52
CA ALA A 245 -15.56 1.62 -23.24
C ALA A 245 -15.72 2.72 -24.30
N ASP A 246 -15.14 3.89 -24.03
CA ASP A 246 -15.19 5.06 -24.93
C ASP A 246 -14.27 4.91 -26.16
N ASP A 247 -13.26 4.04 -26.07
CA ASP A 247 -12.26 3.84 -27.13
C ASP A 247 -12.68 2.73 -28.12
N ILE A 248 -13.71 1.94 -27.77
CA ILE A 248 -14.20 0.87 -28.63
C ILE A 248 -15.37 1.36 -29.49
N HIS A 249 -15.13 1.57 -30.77
CA HIS A 249 -16.19 1.83 -31.74
C HIS A 249 -16.69 0.52 -32.37
N THR A 250 -17.61 -0.16 -31.70
CA THR A 250 -18.25 -1.36 -32.24
C THR A 250 -19.76 -1.18 -32.25
N ASP A 251 -20.39 -1.37 -33.43
CA ASP A 251 -21.85 -1.38 -33.60
C ASP A 251 -22.51 -2.64 -33.02
N HIS A 252 -21.74 -3.60 -32.52
CA HIS A 252 -22.23 -4.88 -32.02
C HIS A 252 -22.00 -5.04 -30.51
N LYS A 253 -23.06 -5.46 -29.80
CA LYS A 253 -22.92 -5.94 -28.42
C LYS A 253 -21.93 -7.11 -28.39
N ILE A 254 -20.80 -6.91 -27.77
CA ILE A 254 -19.78 -7.95 -27.60
C ILE A 254 -20.34 -9.00 -26.62
N LYS A 255 -20.62 -10.20 -27.12
CA LYS A 255 -21.11 -11.32 -26.29
C LYS A 255 -19.98 -11.78 -25.35
N ASN A 256 -20.32 -12.07 -24.10
CA ASN A 256 -19.41 -12.52 -23.05
C ASN A 256 -18.32 -11.49 -22.68
N SER A 257 -18.69 -10.23 -22.56
CA SER A 257 -17.86 -9.20 -21.98
C SER A 257 -18.26 -8.92 -20.53
N VAL A 258 -17.27 -8.55 -19.70
CA VAL A 258 -17.49 -8.11 -18.31
C VAL A 258 -17.28 -6.60 -18.27
N SER A 259 -18.29 -5.86 -17.82
CA SER A 259 -18.19 -4.41 -17.67
C SER A 259 -17.73 -4.05 -16.26
N GLY A 260 -16.87 -3.07 -16.14
CA GLY A 260 -16.35 -2.57 -14.86
C GLY A 260 -16.04 -1.08 -14.92
N ILE A 261 -15.40 -0.61 -13.85
CA ILE A 261 -14.87 0.75 -13.73
C ILE A 261 -13.39 0.62 -13.41
N ASP A 262 -12.54 1.31 -14.15
CA ASP A 262 -11.12 1.40 -13.84
C ASP A 262 -10.91 2.23 -12.55
N THR A 263 -10.36 1.62 -11.54
CA THR A 263 -10.11 2.27 -10.24
C THR A 263 -9.09 3.42 -10.35
N ILE A 264 -8.22 3.42 -11.36
CA ILE A 264 -7.21 4.47 -11.58
C ILE A 264 -7.85 5.73 -12.17
N THR A 265 -8.62 5.55 -13.24
CA THR A 265 -9.14 6.66 -14.08
C THR A 265 -10.62 6.94 -13.90
N GLU A 266 -11.34 6.10 -13.14
CA GLU A 266 -12.81 6.11 -12.97
C GLU A 266 -13.59 5.96 -14.29
N ARG A 267 -12.91 5.57 -15.37
CA ARG A 267 -13.54 5.34 -16.68
C ARG A 267 -14.21 3.96 -16.72
N LYS A 268 -15.25 3.87 -17.52
CA LYS A 268 -15.89 2.58 -17.83
C LYS A 268 -14.93 1.71 -18.65
N VAL A 269 -14.77 0.46 -18.23
CA VAL A 269 -13.97 -0.54 -18.92
C VAL A 269 -14.79 -1.76 -19.28
N ILE A 270 -14.35 -2.45 -20.31
CA ILE A 270 -14.92 -3.71 -20.78
C ILE A 270 -13.80 -4.72 -20.90
N TRP A 271 -13.96 -5.84 -20.21
CA TRP A 271 -13.07 -6.99 -20.32
C TRP A 271 -13.62 -7.94 -21.39
N ILE A 272 -12.81 -8.27 -22.39
CA ILE A 272 -13.18 -9.09 -23.55
C ILE A 272 -12.22 -10.27 -23.61
N GLU A 273 -12.72 -11.48 -23.78
CA GLU A 273 -11.96 -12.71 -23.88
C GLU A 273 -10.89 -12.61 -25.00
N LYS A 274 -9.63 -12.94 -24.69
CA LYS A 274 -8.46 -12.72 -25.57
C LYS A 274 -8.67 -13.28 -27.00
N ASP A 275 -9.28 -14.45 -27.10
CA ASP A 275 -9.54 -15.07 -28.42
C ASP A 275 -10.53 -14.30 -29.32
N LYS A 276 -11.36 -13.45 -28.75
CA LYS A 276 -12.37 -12.63 -29.44
C LYS A 276 -11.88 -11.24 -29.83
N THR A 277 -10.65 -10.88 -29.45
CA THR A 277 -10.08 -9.56 -29.72
C THR A 277 -9.17 -9.50 -30.93
N LYS A 278 -9.02 -10.60 -31.66
CA LYS A 278 -8.09 -10.72 -32.83
C LYS A 278 -8.38 -9.71 -33.94
N ASP A 279 -9.64 -9.29 -34.07
CA ASP A 279 -10.08 -8.36 -35.11
C ASP A 279 -10.09 -6.89 -34.60
N PHE A 280 -9.72 -6.64 -33.33
CA PHE A 280 -9.65 -5.29 -32.81
C PHE A 280 -8.31 -4.65 -33.21
N TRP A 281 -8.37 -3.44 -33.74
CA TRP A 281 -7.16 -2.66 -34.07
C TRP A 281 -6.55 -1.98 -32.81
N GLN A 282 -7.38 -1.77 -31.75
CA GLN A 282 -6.91 -1.26 -30.47
C GLN A 282 -6.23 -2.37 -29.68
N LYS A 283 -5.13 -2.01 -29.03
CA LYS A 283 -4.46 -2.91 -28.10
C LYS A 283 -5.14 -2.85 -26.73
N GLY A 284 -5.79 -3.94 -26.30
CA GLY A 284 -6.28 -4.09 -24.94
C GLY A 284 -5.13 -4.31 -23.94
N LEU A 285 -5.35 -3.95 -22.69
CA LEU A 285 -4.41 -4.22 -21.59
C LEU A 285 -4.60 -5.64 -21.07
N THR A 286 -3.51 -6.36 -20.89
CA THR A 286 -3.53 -7.64 -20.16
C THR A 286 -3.74 -7.38 -18.66
N PRO A 287 -4.19 -8.39 -17.87
CA PRO A 287 -4.25 -8.28 -16.41
C PRO A 287 -2.92 -7.84 -15.79
N SER A 288 -1.80 -8.40 -16.24
CA SER A 288 -0.45 -8.06 -15.77
C SER A 288 -0.06 -6.62 -16.10
N GLU A 289 -0.35 -6.15 -17.31
CA GLU A 289 -0.14 -4.75 -17.71
C GLU A 289 -1.01 -3.79 -16.87
N TYR A 290 -2.25 -4.18 -16.51
CA TYR A 290 -3.11 -3.35 -15.66
C TYR A 290 -2.59 -3.29 -14.20
N ILE A 291 -2.17 -4.43 -13.63
CA ILE A 291 -1.57 -4.46 -12.28
C ILE A 291 -0.29 -3.62 -12.25
N ALA A 292 0.56 -3.71 -13.28
CA ALA A 292 1.76 -2.89 -13.40
C ALA A 292 1.45 -1.39 -13.54
N LYS A 293 0.38 -1.03 -14.26
CA LYS A 293 -0.12 0.35 -14.35
C LYS A 293 -0.65 0.86 -13.00
N ALA A 294 -1.35 0.01 -12.25
CA ALA A 294 -1.79 0.32 -10.90
C ALA A 294 -0.59 0.55 -9.95
N LEU A 295 0.45 -0.26 -10.09
CA LEU A 295 1.70 -0.08 -9.35
C LEU A 295 2.34 1.29 -9.64
N GLU A 296 2.44 1.70 -10.90
CA GLU A 296 2.97 3.03 -11.27
C GLU A 296 2.13 4.16 -10.67
N TYR A 297 0.81 4.05 -10.77
CA TYR A 297 -0.11 5.03 -10.20
C TYR A 297 0.10 5.16 -8.68
N VAL A 298 0.14 4.05 -7.97
CA VAL A 298 0.38 4.01 -6.51
C VAL A 298 1.76 4.57 -6.17
N ALA A 299 2.80 4.18 -6.92
CA ALA A 299 4.17 4.62 -6.67
C ALA A 299 4.32 6.15 -6.80
N VAL A 300 3.66 6.77 -7.76
CA VAL A 300 3.69 8.23 -7.94
C VAL A 300 2.83 8.92 -6.88
N LYS A 301 1.61 8.42 -6.63
CA LYS A 301 0.66 9.01 -5.68
C LYS A 301 1.19 9.03 -4.24
N TYR A 302 1.86 7.94 -3.84
CA TYR A 302 2.38 7.75 -2.48
C TYR A 302 3.91 7.82 -2.42
N VAL A 303 4.51 8.63 -3.28
CA VAL A 303 5.98 8.76 -3.34
C VAL A 303 6.59 9.21 -2.02
N ASP A 304 5.89 10.02 -1.22
CA ASP A 304 6.37 10.49 0.10
C ASP A 304 6.60 9.34 1.07
N ASP A 305 5.77 8.28 0.99
CA ASP A 305 5.86 7.09 1.83
C ASP A 305 6.89 6.08 1.30
N LEU A 306 7.14 6.10 -0.01
CA LEU A 306 8.02 5.15 -0.67
C LEU A 306 9.46 5.62 -0.77
N LEU A 307 9.68 6.91 -1.01
CA LEU A 307 11.01 7.50 -1.09
C LEU A 307 11.51 7.81 0.32
N ASP A 308 12.51 7.10 0.80
CA ASP A 308 13.12 7.35 2.11
C ASP A 308 14.51 8.02 2.00
N TYR A 309 15.17 8.20 3.13
CA TYR A 309 16.48 8.85 3.17
C TYR A 309 17.58 8.02 2.51
N ASP A 310 17.48 6.68 2.52
CA ASP A 310 18.44 5.83 1.81
C ASP A 310 18.32 6.00 0.29
N ASP A 311 17.10 6.24 -0.21
CA ASP A 311 16.90 6.53 -1.62
C ASP A 311 17.40 7.93 -1.99
N ILE A 312 17.21 8.92 -1.10
CA ILE A 312 17.80 10.27 -1.27
C ILE A 312 19.31 10.19 -1.33
N ASP A 313 19.94 9.43 -0.44
CA ASP A 313 21.38 9.22 -0.42
C ASP A 313 21.91 8.70 -1.76
N LYS A 314 21.22 7.74 -2.36
CA LYS A 314 21.56 7.23 -3.70
C LYS A 314 21.44 8.29 -4.81
N TYR A 315 20.45 9.19 -4.74
CA TYR A 315 20.38 10.31 -5.67
C TYR A 315 21.53 11.28 -5.47
N LEU A 316 21.92 11.56 -4.22
CA LEU A 316 23.10 12.37 -3.90
C LEU A 316 24.36 11.74 -4.45
N GLU A 317 24.58 10.42 -4.27
CA GLU A 317 25.71 9.70 -4.85
C GLU A 317 25.80 9.82 -6.39
N VAL A 318 24.66 9.86 -7.08
CA VAL A 318 24.63 10.06 -8.54
C VAL A 318 25.12 11.46 -8.90
N VAL A 319 24.66 12.49 -8.18
CA VAL A 319 25.06 13.89 -8.40
C VAL A 319 26.53 14.09 -8.03
N GLU A 320 26.99 13.52 -6.91
CA GLU A 320 28.37 13.61 -6.42
C GLU A 320 29.37 13.08 -7.46
N LYS A 321 29.05 11.96 -8.12
CA LYS A 321 29.90 11.40 -9.19
C LYS A 321 30.08 12.34 -10.38
N GLU A 322 29.12 13.21 -10.66
CA GLU A 322 29.19 14.19 -11.74
C GLU A 322 29.73 15.54 -11.25
N ASN A 323 29.36 15.95 -10.03
CA ASN A 323 29.64 17.26 -9.45
C ASN A 323 29.70 17.23 -7.92
N GLU A 324 30.85 16.81 -7.37
CA GLU A 324 31.09 16.69 -5.93
C GLU A 324 30.79 18.00 -5.16
N PHE A 325 31.22 19.14 -5.70
CA PHE A 325 31.06 20.43 -5.03
C PHE A 325 29.58 20.84 -4.82
N LEU A 326 28.64 20.36 -5.65
CA LEU A 326 27.21 20.66 -5.48
C LEU A 326 26.66 20.07 -4.18
N ILE A 327 27.09 18.85 -3.85
CA ILE A 327 26.65 18.18 -2.62
C ILE A 327 27.26 18.87 -1.40
N GLU A 328 28.56 19.16 -1.43
CA GLU A 328 29.23 19.84 -0.33
C GLU A 328 28.63 21.22 -0.03
N ASN A 329 28.17 21.96 -1.05
CA ASN A 329 27.55 23.26 -0.86
C ASN A 329 26.13 23.18 -0.31
N ILE A 330 25.36 22.13 -0.67
CA ILE A 330 23.94 22.06 -0.35
C ILE A 330 23.71 21.34 0.98
N VAL A 331 24.38 20.21 1.21
CA VAL A 331 24.09 19.29 2.32
C VAL A 331 25.28 19.22 3.28
N PRO A 332 25.07 19.40 4.60
CA PRO A 332 23.79 19.70 5.29
C PRO A 332 23.54 21.20 5.47
N ASP A 333 24.43 22.09 5.03
CA ASP A 333 24.51 23.48 5.49
C ASP A 333 23.35 24.34 4.98
N LEU A 334 22.92 24.17 3.73
CA LEU A 334 21.82 24.95 3.14
C LEU A 334 20.49 24.20 3.23
N LEU A 335 20.48 22.90 2.92
CA LEU A 335 19.28 22.06 2.94
C LEU A 335 19.54 20.73 3.65
N THR A 336 18.54 20.26 4.38
CA THR A 336 18.54 18.92 5.00
C THR A 336 18.08 17.84 4.02
N TYR A 337 18.36 16.58 4.33
CA TYR A 337 17.79 15.43 3.60
C TYR A 337 16.25 15.51 3.49
N SER A 338 15.58 16.02 4.53
CA SER A 338 14.12 16.22 4.54
C SER A 338 13.68 17.27 3.54
N ASP A 339 14.46 18.33 3.35
CA ASP A 339 14.16 19.38 2.39
C ASP A 339 14.33 18.88 0.96
N ILE A 340 15.43 18.16 0.71
CA ILE A 340 15.66 17.51 -0.60
C ILE A 340 14.56 16.50 -0.91
N LYS A 341 14.20 15.65 0.05
CA LYS A 341 13.09 14.71 -0.09
C LYS A 341 11.81 15.45 -0.48
N TYR A 342 11.46 16.52 0.22
CA TYR A 342 10.28 17.34 -0.07
C TYR A 342 10.29 17.87 -1.51
N LEU A 343 11.42 18.43 -1.98
CA LEU A 343 11.54 18.96 -3.34
C LEU A 343 11.37 17.87 -4.39
N LEU A 344 12.08 16.74 -4.24
CA LEU A 344 12.01 15.65 -5.22
C LEU A 344 10.62 14.98 -5.23
N THR A 345 10.04 14.69 -4.06
CA THR A 345 8.70 14.07 -4.00
C THR A 345 7.62 14.99 -4.55
N SER A 346 7.71 16.31 -4.33
CA SER A 346 6.79 17.29 -4.90
C SER A 346 6.85 17.31 -6.42
N LEU A 347 8.04 17.27 -7.02
CA LEU A 347 8.21 17.17 -8.48
C LEU A 347 7.62 15.87 -9.03
N ILE A 348 7.92 14.73 -8.40
CA ILE A 348 7.43 13.42 -8.84
C ILE A 348 5.91 13.33 -8.76
N LYS A 349 5.29 13.77 -7.65
CA LYS A 349 3.82 13.81 -7.49
C LYS A 349 3.13 14.55 -8.61
N GLU A 350 3.71 15.65 -9.02
CA GLU A 350 3.19 16.49 -10.10
C GLU A 350 3.66 16.03 -11.49
N LYS A 351 4.16 14.79 -11.58
CA LYS A 351 4.62 14.13 -12.82
C LYS A 351 5.75 14.85 -13.55
N VAL A 352 6.47 15.74 -12.84
CA VAL A 352 7.66 16.39 -13.37
C VAL A 352 8.82 15.41 -13.34
N SER A 353 9.51 15.25 -14.47
CA SER A 353 10.65 14.33 -14.55
C SER A 353 11.84 14.90 -13.79
N ILE A 354 12.42 14.07 -12.92
CA ILE A 354 13.66 14.34 -12.20
C ILE A 354 14.87 13.62 -12.84
N LYS A 355 14.72 13.12 -14.07
CA LYS A 355 15.77 12.35 -14.78
C LYS A 355 17.08 13.09 -14.87
N ASN A 356 17.03 14.40 -15.11
CA ASN A 356 18.22 15.25 -15.10
C ASN A 356 18.49 15.75 -13.67
N ILE A 357 18.81 14.81 -12.79
CA ILE A 357 18.94 15.08 -11.36
C ILE A 357 20.04 16.10 -11.06
N THR A 358 21.17 16.04 -11.76
CA THR A 358 22.28 16.98 -11.59
C THR A 358 21.86 18.41 -11.90
N TYR A 359 21.10 18.62 -13.00
CA TYR A 359 20.59 19.95 -13.31
C TYR A 359 19.60 20.47 -12.25
N ILE A 360 18.78 19.58 -11.68
CA ILE A 360 17.87 19.95 -10.58
C ILE A 360 18.68 20.38 -9.37
N PHE A 361 19.76 19.66 -9.03
CA PHE A 361 20.64 20.05 -7.92
C PHE A 361 21.42 21.35 -8.20
N GLU A 362 21.79 21.63 -9.44
CA GLU A 362 22.31 22.97 -9.80
C GLU A 362 21.28 24.06 -9.48
N LYS A 363 20.00 23.86 -9.82
CA LYS A 363 18.93 24.82 -9.50
C LYS A 363 18.62 24.89 -8.01
N ILE A 364 18.71 23.78 -7.30
CA ILE A 364 18.63 23.79 -5.82
C ILE A 364 19.74 24.68 -5.25
N ASN A 365 21.00 24.49 -5.70
CA ASN A 365 22.11 25.30 -5.25
C ASN A 365 21.94 26.79 -5.58
N ASP A 366 21.43 27.11 -6.78
CA ASP A 366 21.18 28.50 -7.20
C ASP A 366 20.16 29.21 -6.30
N PHE A 367 19.18 28.49 -5.73
CA PHE A 367 18.03 29.05 -5.04
C PHE A 367 17.91 28.69 -3.56
N ALA A 368 18.82 27.86 -3.01
CA ALA A 368 18.72 27.33 -1.65
C ALA A 368 18.65 28.43 -0.56
N GLU A 369 19.28 29.58 -0.79
CA GLU A 369 19.27 30.73 0.16
C GLU A 369 18.08 31.68 -0.03
N GLU A 370 17.25 31.48 -1.05
CA GLU A 370 16.30 32.47 -1.52
C GLU A 370 14.85 32.27 -1.06
N GLY A 371 14.59 31.74 0.13
CA GLY A 371 13.24 31.68 0.67
C GLY A 371 12.81 30.32 1.25
N SER A 372 11.52 30.08 1.30
CA SER A 372 10.94 28.83 1.80
C SER A 372 11.14 27.68 0.81
N LYS A 373 10.95 26.44 1.28
CA LYS A 373 10.97 25.25 0.40
C LYS A 373 9.97 25.35 -0.76
N ALA A 374 8.84 26.01 -0.55
CA ALA A 374 7.85 26.24 -1.59
C ALA A 374 8.36 27.23 -2.65
N ASP A 375 9.09 28.29 -2.23
CA ASP A 375 9.72 29.24 -3.15
C ASP A 375 10.81 28.58 -3.98
N ILE A 376 11.66 27.78 -3.33
CA ILE A 376 12.69 27.00 -4.02
C ILE A 376 12.05 26.06 -5.06
N LEU A 377 10.99 25.31 -4.69
CA LEU A 377 10.26 24.45 -5.59
C LEU A 377 9.70 25.21 -6.79
N ASN A 378 9.09 26.36 -6.56
CA ASN A 378 8.54 27.21 -7.62
C ASN A 378 9.62 27.68 -8.60
N LYS A 379 10.80 28.09 -8.10
CA LYS A 379 11.94 28.50 -8.93
C LYS A 379 12.55 27.35 -9.73
N ILE A 380 12.65 26.17 -9.12
CA ILE A 380 13.06 24.94 -9.82
C ILE A 380 12.08 24.66 -10.95
N ARG A 381 10.77 24.70 -10.69
CA ARG A 381 9.76 24.47 -11.70
C ARG A 381 9.81 25.49 -12.85
N LEU A 382 10.03 26.76 -12.57
CA LEU A 382 10.25 27.80 -13.60
C LEU A 382 11.48 27.46 -14.46
N SER A 383 12.57 26.99 -13.87
CA SER A 383 13.75 26.54 -14.60
C SER A 383 13.46 25.32 -15.50
N LEU A 384 12.49 24.48 -15.10
CA LEU A 384 12.02 23.31 -15.83
C LEU A 384 10.79 23.60 -16.73
N ALA A 385 10.32 24.83 -16.80
CA ALA A 385 9.05 25.21 -17.45
C ALA A 385 8.90 24.67 -18.88
N ARG A 386 9.97 24.74 -19.68
CA ARG A 386 9.97 24.17 -21.04
C ARG A 386 9.74 22.67 -21.05
N GLN A 387 10.38 21.93 -20.14
CA GLN A 387 10.23 20.48 -19.99
C GLN A 387 8.82 20.14 -19.51
N ILE A 388 8.30 20.89 -18.54
CA ILE A 388 6.96 20.67 -17.95
C ILE A 388 5.90 20.92 -19.02
N CYS A 389 5.87 22.11 -19.60
CA CYS A 389 4.82 22.54 -20.53
C CYS A 389 4.80 21.69 -21.81
N ARG A 390 5.95 21.25 -22.32
CA ARG A 390 6.03 20.41 -23.52
C ARG A 390 5.22 19.10 -23.38
N ASN A 391 5.12 18.55 -22.19
CA ASN A 391 4.35 17.32 -21.95
C ASN A 391 2.83 17.55 -22.04
N TYR A 392 2.39 18.79 -22.03
CA TYR A 392 0.97 19.16 -21.98
C TYR A 392 0.49 19.92 -23.22
N THR A 393 1.38 20.14 -24.21
CA THR A 393 0.99 20.75 -25.50
C THR A 393 0.04 19.86 -26.27
N ASN A 394 -0.82 20.47 -27.05
CA ASN A 394 -1.63 19.80 -28.05
C ASN A 394 -0.76 19.22 -29.19
N GLU A 395 -1.37 18.57 -30.17
CA GLU A 395 -0.68 17.98 -31.31
C GLU A 395 0.13 18.99 -32.13
N ASP A 396 -0.23 20.27 -32.06
CA ASP A 396 0.51 21.39 -32.73
C ASP A 396 1.88 21.66 -32.06
N GLY A 397 2.10 21.17 -30.82
CA GLY A 397 3.32 21.44 -30.08
C GLY A 397 3.47 22.87 -29.55
N GLU A 398 2.48 23.74 -29.78
CA GLU A 398 2.52 25.18 -29.45
C GLU A 398 1.44 25.64 -28.47
N THR A 399 0.30 24.93 -28.41
CA THR A 399 -0.85 25.32 -27.59
C THR A 399 -1.06 24.35 -26.43
N ILE A 400 -1.57 24.88 -25.31
CA ILE A 400 -1.97 24.10 -24.13
C ILE A 400 -3.44 24.38 -23.86
N SER A 401 -4.30 23.36 -24.00
CA SER A 401 -5.72 23.46 -23.66
C SER A 401 -5.91 23.26 -22.16
N ALA A 402 -6.43 24.27 -21.48
CA ALA A 402 -6.61 24.24 -20.02
C ALA A 402 -7.80 25.09 -19.57
N PHE A 403 -8.31 24.80 -18.38
CA PHE A 403 -9.26 25.66 -17.66
C PHE A 403 -8.51 26.82 -17.01
N GLU A 404 -9.18 27.94 -16.89
CA GLU A 404 -8.70 29.13 -16.18
C GLU A 404 -9.59 29.39 -14.96
N LEU A 405 -9.02 30.01 -13.90
CA LEU A 405 -9.82 30.44 -12.75
C LEU A 405 -10.59 31.71 -13.11
N SER A 406 -11.89 31.71 -12.77
CA SER A 406 -12.63 32.98 -12.77
C SER A 406 -12.13 33.90 -11.66
N GLU A 407 -12.17 35.23 -11.88
CA GLU A 407 -11.78 36.22 -10.86
C GLU A 407 -12.49 35.98 -9.52
N LYS A 408 -13.77 35.61 -9.58
CA LYS A 408 -14.55 35.30 -8.39
C LYS A 408 -14.02 34.06 -7.66
N THR A 409 -13.78 32.97 -8.36
CA THR A 409 -13.26 31.70 -7.75
C THR A 409 -11.87 31.92 -7.16
N TYR A 410 -11.03 32.69 -7.87
CA TYR A 410 -9.70 33.07 -7.39
C TYR A 410 -9.80 33.87 -6.10
N SER A 411 -10.63 34.94 -6.10
CA SER A 411 -10.86 35.82 -4.93
C SER A 411 -11.40 35.02 -3.74
N ASP A 412 -12.41 34.16 -3.95
CA ASP A 412 -13.03 33.39 -2.88
C ASP A 412 -12.00 32.41 -2.22
N ILE A 413 -11.07 31.85 -2.99
CA ILE A 413 -10.04 30.94 -2.48
C ILE A 413 -8.90 31.71 -1.81
N VAL A 414 -8.42 32.78 -2.42
CA VAL A 414 -7.32 33.59 -1.87
C VAL A 414 -7.72 34.29 -0.59
N LEU A 415 -8.95 34.83 -0.51
CA LEU A 415 -9.48 35.45 0.71
C LEU A 415 -9.77 34.42 1.82
N GLY A 416 -9.95 33.16 1.48
CA GLY A 416 -10.09 32.07 2.43
C GLY A 416 -8.75 31.50 2.94
N CYS A 417 -7.62 32.03 2.43
CA CYS A 417 -6.30 31.66 2.89
C CYS A 417 -5.92 32.49 4.10
N ASP A 418 -5.94 31.92 5.30
CA ASP A 418 -5.33 32.57 6.46
C ASP A 418 -3.80 32.53 6.33
N GLU A 419 -3.17 33.68 6.25
CA GLU A 419 -1.71 33.85 6.40
C GLU A 419 -1.35 33.62 7.88
N SER A 420 -1.38 32.38 8.35
CA SER A 420 -0.82 32.05 9.65
C SER A 420 0.70 31.93 9.56
N GLU A 421 1.42 32.34 10.60
CA GLU A 421 2.90 32.35 10.68
C GLU A 421 3.59 31.01 10.35
N ASP A 422 2.84 29.91 10.19
CA ASP A 422 3.33 28.55 9.89
C ASP A 422 3.17 28.11 8.43
N SER A 423 2.99 29.00 7.47
CA SER A 423 2.96 28.69 6.01
C SER A 423 1.93 27.62 5.57
N LEU A 424 1.05 27.17 6.44
CA LEU A 424 -0.05 26.28 6.13
C LEU A 424 -1.28 27.13 5.77
N ILE A 425 -1.44 27.40 4.49
CA ILE A 425 -2.63 28.06 3.98
C ILE A 425 -3.81 27.12 4.20
N LYS A 426 -4.65 27.45 5.18
CA LYS A 426 -5.89 26.72 5.45
C LYS A 426 -6.94 27.19 4.46
N ILE A 427 -7.27 26.38 3.48
CA ILE A 427 -8.40 26.62 2.59
C ILE A 427 -9.60 25.82 3.09
N ASP A 428 -10.78 26.43 3.06
CA ASP A 428 -12.03 25.73 3.32
C ASP A 428 -12.20 24.56 2.33
N GLY A 429 -12.18 23.33 2.83
CA GLY A 429 -12.34 22.12 2.04
C GLY A 429 -13.62 22.13 1.18
N THR A 430 -14.65 22.84 1.59
CA THR A 430 -15.91 22.97 0.83
C THR A 430 -15.74 23.79 -0.45
N LEU A 431 -14.81 24.74 -0.49
CA LEU A 431 -14.50 25.52 -1.69
C LEU A 431 -13.70 24.67 -2.68
N ALA A 432 -12.73 23.89 -2.20
CA ALA A 432 -11.95 22.98 -3.02
C ALA A 432 -12.84 21.91 -3.67
N GLU A 433 -13.76 21.31 -2.92
CA GLU A 433 -14.73 20.32 -3.42
C GLU A 433 -15.66 20.92 -4.49
N LYS A 434 -16.17 22.13 -4.28
CA LYS A 434 -17.01 22.84 -5.26
C LYS A 434 -16.24 23.11 -6.55
N LEU A 435 -15.00 23.57 -6.44
CA LEU A 435 -14.14 23.81 -7.60
C LEU A 435 -13.84 22.52 -8.36
N ALA A 436 -13.46 21.46 -7.64
CA ALA A 436 -13.22 20.14 -8.23
C ALA A 436 -14.46 19.61 -8.96
N THR A 437 -15.63 19.70 -8.33
CA THR A 437 -16.92 19.31 -8.95
C THR A 437 -17.20 20.09 -10.23
N LYS A 438 -16.90 21.40 -10.25
CA LYS A 438 -17.10 22.28 -11.40
C LYS A 438 -16.14 21.89 -12.55
N ILE A 439 -14.87 21.63 -12.24
CA ILE A 439 -13.87 21.17 -13.21
C ILE A 439 -14.30 19.82 -13.81
N VAL A 440 -14.60 18.81 -12.97
CA VAL A 440 -15.01 17.47 -13.43
C VAL A 440 -16.26 17.53 -14.30
N LYS A 441 -17.27 18.34 -13.92
CA LYS A 441 -18.49 18.50 -14.72
C LYS A 441 -18.23 19.10 -16.09
N LYS A 442 -17.34 20.11 -16.17
CA LYS A 442 -16.96 20.72 -17.46
C LYS A 442 -16.09 19.79 -18.29
N ALA A 443 -15.11 19.14 -17.67
CA ALA A 443 -14.23 18.17 -18.33
C ALA A 443 -15.03 17.01 -18.95
N LYS A 444 -15.99 16.44 -18.20
CA LYS A 444 -16.90 15.39 -18.72
C LYS A 444 -17.72 15.84 -19.93
N LYS A 445 -18.18 17.11 -19.96
CA LYS A 445 -18.92 17.65 -21.11
C LYS A 445 -18.05 17.79 -22.37
N LEU A 446 -16.75 18.02 -22.19
CA LEU A 446 -15.79 18.19 -23.26
C LEU A 446 -15.06 16.89 -23.62
N GLY A 447 -15.36 15.79 -22.95
CA GLY A 447 -14.67 14.50 -23.14
C GLY A 447 -13.22 14.48 -22.66
N ILE A 448 -12.86 15.39 -21.72
CA ILE A 448 -11.51 15.52 -21.18
C ILE A 448 -11.38 14.64 -19.93
N HIS A 449 -10.42 13.73 -19.96
CA HIS A 449 -10.17 12.79 -18.83
C HIS A 449 -9.11 13.31 -17.85
N SER A 450 -8.11 14.05 -18.33
CA SER A 450 -7.02 14.63 -17.54
C SER A 450 -7.10 16.16 -17.62
N PRO A 451 -7.94 16.82 -16.78
CA PRO A 451 -8.11 18.26 -16.85
C PRO A 451 -6.84 19.00 -16.42
N LYS A 452 -6.58 20.11 -17.09
CA LYS A 452 -5.48 21.02 -16.77
C LYS A 452 -6.07 22.33 -16.26
N LEU A 453 -5.51 22.88 -15.19
CA LEU A 453 -5.90 24.16 -14.61
C LEU A 453 -4.70 25.11 -14.61
N ILE A 454 -4.92 26.36 -15.01
CA ILE A 454 -3.91 27.42 -14.97
C ILE A 454 -4.21 28.35 -13.81
N VAL A 455 -3.18 28.62 -13.00
CA VAL A 455 -3.24 29.47 -11.82
C VAL A 455 -1.96 30.31 -11.70
N PRO A 456 -1.93 31.40 -10.91
CA PRO A 456 -0.68 32.07 -10.56
C PRO A 456 0.28 31.16 -9.78
N MET A 457 1.60 31.34 -9.96
CA MET A 457 2.64 30.50 -9.37
C MET A 457 2.52 30.38 -7.85
N ASP A 458 2.29 31.48 -7.15
CA ASP A 458 2.26 31.52 -5.68
C ASP A 458 1.19 30.60 -5.08
N TYR A 459 0.11 30.35 -5.82
CA TYR A 459 -0.99 29.49 -5.37
C TYR A 459 -1.01 28.10 -6.01
N ARG A 460 -0.14 27.87 -6.99
CA ARG A 460 -0.15 26.64 -7.80
C ARG A 460 -0.09 25.37 -6.96
N GLN A 461 0.85 25.30 -6.01
CA GLN A 461 1.05 24.12 -5.17
C GLN A 461 -0.17 23.85 -4.28
N ILE A 462 -0.80 24.90 -3.77
CA ILE A 462 -1.99 24.79 -2.93
C ILE A 462 -3.15 24.23 -3.75
N PHE A 463 -3.39 24.79 -4.94
CA PHE A 463 -4.44 24.31 -5.84
C PHE A 463 -4.19 22.83 -6.22
N TYR A 464 -2.93 22.45 -6.50
CA TYR A 464 -2.61 21.06 -6.79
C TYR A 464 -2.92 20.15 -5.59
N THR A 465 -2.43 20.51 -4.40
CA THR A 465 -2.63 19.72 -3.18
C THR A 465 -4.11 19.50 -2.89
N LEU A 466 -4.92 20.53 -2.98
CA LEU A 466 -6.34 20.45 -2.71
C LEU A 466 -7.13 19.71 -3.79
N LEU A 467 -6.87 20.01 -5.06
CA LEU A 467 -7.62 19.40 -6.16
C LEU A 467 -7.26 17.93 -6.38
N SER A 468 -6.02 17.53 -6.10
CA SER A 468 -5.57 16.14 -6.17
C SER A 468 -6.29 15.21 -5.19
N LEU A 469 -6.93 15.74 -4.14
CA LEU A 469 -7.78 14.97 -3.23
C LEU A 469 -9.10 14.52 -3.89
N TYR A 470 -9.58 15.29 -4.88
CA TYR A 470 -10.88 15.08 -5.52
C TYR A 470 -10.79 14.65 -6.99
N ILE A 471 -9.66 14.92 -7.64
CA ILE A 471 -9.46 14.64 -9.07
C ILE A 471 -8.13 13.87 -9.22
N ASN A 472 -8.22 12.58 -9.50
CA ASN A 472 -7.06 11.68 -9.54
C ASN A 472 -5.98 12.08 -10.56
N ASP A 473 -6.35 12.72 -11.67
CA ASP A 473 -5.42 13.06 -12.76
C ASP A 473 -5.46 14.56 -13.13
N ILE A 474 -5.49 15.41 -12.10
CA ILE A 474 -5.42 16.86 -12.29
C ILE A 474 -3.98 17.30 -12.58
N THR A 475 -3.83 18.23 -13.51
CA THR A 475 -2.58 18.96 -13.74
C THR A 475 -2.81 20.44 -13.42
N VAL A 476 -1.97 21.01 -12.57
CA VAL A 476 -2.00 22.44 -12.24
C VAL A 476 -0.71 23.07 -12.73
N LEU A 477 -0.84 23.97 -13.71
CA LEU A 477 0.27 24.71 -14.30
C LEU A 477 0.23 26.16 -13.82
N ALA A 478 1.40 26.74 -13.62
CA ALA A 478 1.48 28.17 -13.36
C ALA A 478 1.43 28.96 -14.67
N GLN A 479 0.80 30.14 -14.60
CA GLN A 479 0.78 31.08 -15.71
C GLN A 479 2.20 31.48 -16.12
N GLU A 480 3.10 31.61 -15.15
CA GLU A 480 4.52 31.97 -15.34
C GLU A 480 5.33 30.83 -15.97
N GLU A 481 4.96 29.55 -15.74
CA GLU A 481 5.57 28.40 -16.41
C GLU A 481 5.26 28.39 -17.91
N ILE A 482 4.04 28.73 -18.27
CA ILE A 482 3.60 28.80 -19.67
C ILE A 482 4.25 30.03 -20.33
N GLY A 483 4.16 31.19 -19.67
CA GLY A 483 4.78 32.43 -20.07
C GLY A 483 4.57 32.80 -21.54
N CYS A 484 5.66 33.20 -22.19
CA CYS A 484 5.65 33.49 -23.64
C CYS A 484 6.01 32.29 -24.51
N LEU A 485 6.24 31.11 -23.91
CA LEU A 485 6.73 29.92 -24.63
C LEU A 485 5.60 29.20 -25.38
N TYR A 486 4.40 29.19 -24.81
CA TYR A 486 3.24 28.48 -25.32
C TYR A 486 1.99 29.36 -25.29
N LYS A 487 1.05 29.09 -26.19
CA LYS A 487 -0.26 29.74 -26.23
C LYS A 487 -1.25 28.96 -25.39
N ILE A 488 -2.14 29.66 -24.71
CA ILE A 488 -3.23 29.07 -23.94
C ILE A 488 -4.46 28.96 -24.85
N ASP A 489 -4.98 27.75 -24.98
CA ASP A 489 -6.29 27.47 -25.56
C ASP A 489 -7.28 27.27 -24.42
N SER A 490 -8.06 28.33 -24.13
CA SER A 490 -8.94 28.34 -22.96
C SER A 490 -10.16 27.44 -23.15
N LEU A 491 -10.28 26.44 -22.25
CA LEU A 491 -11.46 25.56 -22.15
C LEU A 491 -12.61 26.22 -21.35
N GLY A 492 -12.42 27.47 -20.97
CA GLY A 492 -13.36 28.30 -20.23
C GLY A 492 -13.06 28.37 -18.73
N GLU A 493 -13.63 29.39 -18.08
CA GLU A 493 -13.40 29.69 -16.66
C GLU A 493 -14.13 28.74 -15.72
N VAL A 494 -13.48 28.38 -14.61
CA VAL A 494 -14.02 27.54 -13.53
C VAL A 494 -14.10 28.30 -12.22
#